data_cd066088a8177d589519826d94d48415
#
_entry.id   cd066088a8177d589519826d94d48415
#
_cell.length_a   1.000
_cell.length_b   1.000
_cell.length_c   1.000
_cell.angle_alpha   90.00
_cell.angle_beta   90.00
_cell.angle_gamma   90.00
#
_symmetry.space_group_name_H-M   'P 1'
#
loop_
_entity.id
_entity.type
_entity.pdbx_description
1 polymer ?
#
loop_
_entity_poly.entity_id
_entity_poly.type
_entity_poly.pdbx_seq_one_letter_code
_entity_poly.pdbx_strand_id
1 'polypeptide(L)'
;MKLTTLFSLPAVVISALMFVACNNNPTEEPYVVLVSSAVQNDAEWMQVATKLAEKHSAETIYFETAPRESLNELKRVNPRYVAIVDTPENIGRDYVIDLNKLCREVDDDIYADYLWGIITGYDATAAMRMVDNSTEPLLIKDAVATIMELNSAKWFDNYAWVDDHTRGLWGEKRGRNAEILTDTVPKEDVLRKFTDLYESFDPDLVVTAAHATQNNLEMPYSLGNLKPKDGKLYAEDRFTKECWDLKESGKRRVYCAVGNCLIGDMNNTPNSMAAAWMNGSNAATMIGYVVTTWHGRNGWGALKYWATNPDRYTLAEAVYMNQQDFLHQQNEWYPELIDENYPDFDDLEFELAPARVAEVIGREPSDDEIGFWHDRDVLVYYGDPKWDIKLQSVEDEVGYTITNERVDNQYIVRITTNENFSLERMKGDKFKQEHVLDLPFNYFFPTRLNNPRLAAILTWDAVVDENFLLVYNAEFEPNSVYEIRIDVDK
;
A
#
# COMPACT_ATOMS: atom_id res chain seq x y z
N MET A 1 -1.62 -48.95 -69.24
CA MET A 1 -0.43 -48.52 -68.52
C MET A 1 -0.88 -47.39 -67.61
N LYS A 2 -1.23 -47.67 -66.32
CA LYS A 2 -1.65 -46.70 -65.36
C LYS A 2 -0.58 -46.52 -64.30
N LEU A 3 -0.01 -45.35 -64.20
CA LEU A 3 0.93 -44.97 -63.14
C LEU A 3 0.09 -44.55 -61.90
N THR A 4 0.38 -45.25 -60.79
CA THR A 4 -0.16 -44.91 -59.46
C THR A 4 0.90 -44.12 -58.73
N THR A 5 0.61 -42.86 -58.39
CA THR A 5 1.46 -42.00 -57.60
C THR A 5 1.13 -42.20 -56.11
N LEU A 6 2.10 -42.65 -55.34
CA LEU A 6 2.00 -42.73 -53.86
C LEU A 6 2.33 -41.33 -53.27
N PHE A 7 1.39 -40.78 -52.53
CA PHE A 7 1.64 -39.64 -51.63
C PHE A 7 2.08 -40.16 -50.26
N SER A 8 3.30 -39.81 -49.84
CA SER A 8 3.79 -40.02 -48.50
C SER A 8 3.41 -38.78 -47.63
N LEU A 9 2.61 -38.98 -46.58
CA LEU A 9 2.39 -38.00 -45.54
C LEU A 9 3.60 -37.99 -44.58
N PRO A 10 4.09 -36.82 -44.14
CA PRO A 10 5.04 -36.77 -43.05
C PRO A 10 4.31 -36.98 -41.71
N ALA A 11 4.82 -37.89 -40.90
CA ALA A 11 4.39 -38.12 -39.52
C ALA A 11 4.86 -36.92 -38.66
N VAL A 12 3.90 -36.15 -38.14
CA VAL A 12 4.15 -35.15 -37.11
C VAL A 12 4.28 -35.88 -35.78
N VAL A 13 5.50 -35.94 -35.24
CA VAL A 13 5.77 -36.43 -33.89
C VAL A 13 5.42 -35.29 -32.93
N ILE A 14 4.26 -35.37 -32.28
CA ILE A 14 3.91 -34.51 -31.17
C ILE A 14 4.64 -35.06 -29.93
N SER A 15 5.77 -34.45 -29.57
CA SER A 15 6.39 -34.68 -28.26
C SER A 15 5.52 -34.04 -27.19
N ALA A 16 4.73 -34.86 -26.50
CA ALA A 16 4.08 -34.45 -25.26
C ALA A 16 5.16 -34.24 -24.18
N LEU A 17 5.55 -33.00 -23.95
CA LEU A 17 6.27 -32.64 -22.73
C LEU A 17 5.31 -32.84 -21.54
N MET A 18 5.50 -33.96 -20.83
CA MET A 18 4.91 -34.09 -19.50
C MET A 18 5.62 -33.11 -18.58
N PHE A 19 4.94 -32.01 -18.26
CA PHE A 19 5.27 -31.24 -17.10
C PHE A 19 4.99 -32.12 -15.87
N VAL A 20 6.03 -32.66 -15.26
CA VAL A 20 5.98 -33.14 -13.91
C VAL A 20 5.86 -31.91 -13.03
N ALA A 21 4.63 -31.55 -12.70
CA ALA A 21 4.38 -30.62 -11.61
C ALA A 21 4.91 -31.33 -10.34
N CYS A 22 6.07 -30.92 -9.87
CA CYS A 22 6.44 -31.17 -8.49
C CYS A 22 5.39 -30.47 -7.63
N ASN A 23 4.47 -31.22 -7.04
CA ASN A 23 3.64 -30.79 -5.95
C ASN A 23 4.53 -30.58 -4.71
N ASN A 24 5.32 -29.52 -4.71
CA ASN A 24 5.69 -28.88 -3.47
C ASN A 24 4.48 -28.02 -3.11
N ASN A 25 3.66 -28.46 -2.17
CA ASN A 25 2.78 -27.56 -1.45
C ASN A 25 3.69 -26.43 -0.97
N PRO A 26 3.50 -25.17 -1.39
CA PRO A 26 4.24 -24.07 -0.80
C PRO A 26 3.98 -24.18 0.71
N THR A 27 5.04 -24.26 1.50
CA THR A 27 4.92 -24.12 2.96
C THR A 27 4.24 -22.80 3.17
N GLU A 28 3.10 -22.81 3.85
CA GLU A 28 2.35 -21.58 4.12
C GLU A 28 3.26 -20.61 4.86
N GLU A 29 3.41 -19.40 4.33
CA GLU A 29 4.28 -18.38 4.91
C GLU A 29 3.77 -18.01 6.32
N PRO A 30 4.66 -17.93 7.33
CA PRO A 30 4.25 -17.71 8.70
C PRO A 30 3.47 -16.40 8.86
N TYR A 31 2.34 -16.49 9.54
CA TYR A 31 1.46 -15.37 9.89
C TYR A 31 1.33 -15.30 11.41
N VAL A 32 1.47 -14.10 11.97
CA VAL A 32 1.31 -13.85 13.42
C VAL A 32 0.15 -12.89 13.65
N VAL A 33 -0.66 -13.16 14.65
CA VAL A 33 -1.66 -12.26 15.18
C VAL A 33 -1.21 -11.79 16.57
N LEU A 34 -0.84 -10.51 16.68
CA LEU A 34 -0.57 -9.86 17.96
C LEU A 34 -1.89 -9.39 18.59
N VAL A 35 -2.10 -9.70 19.86
CA VAL A 35 -3.36 -9.44 20.55
C VAL A 35 -3.10 -8.69 21.85
N SER A 36 -3.67 -7.50 21.99
CA SER A 36 -3.53 -6.70 23.22
C SER A 36 -4.28 -7.28 24.41
N SER A 37 -3.87 -6.90 25.62
CA SER A 37 -4.59 -7.24 26.85
C SER A 37 -6.03 -6.70 26.86
N ALA A 38 -6.29 -5.55 26.23
CA ALA A 38 -7.64 -5.00 26.10
C ALA A 38 -8.55 -5.95 25.30
N VAL A 39 -8.05 -6.46 24.17
CA VAL A 39 -8.75 -7.46 23.34
C VAL A 39 -8.96 -8.78 24.11
N GLN A 40 -7.95 -9.27 24.84
CA GLN A 40 -8.05 -10.51 25.63
C GLN A 40 -9.17 -10.43 26.68
N ASN A 41 -9.43 -9.27 27.26
CA ASN A 41 -10.42 -9.06 28.30
C ASN A 41 -11.83 -8.76 27.77
N ASP A 42 -12.01 -8.67 26.44
CA ASP A 42 -13.29 -8.43 25.79
C ASP A 42 -13.66 -9.60 24.87
N ALA A 43 -14.79 -10.24 25.12
CA ALA A 43 -15.20 -11.44 24.41
C ALA A 43 -15.55 -11.20 22.91
N GLU A 44 -16.05 -10.02 22.55
CA GLU A 44 -16.39 -9.67 21.18
C GLU A 44 -15.11 -9.37 20.39
N TRP A 45 -14.18 -8.61 20.95
CA TRP A 45 -12.87 -8.37 20.36
C TRP A 45 -12.03 -9.62 20.25
N MET A 46 -12.09 -10.53 21.26
CA MET A 46 -11.36 -11.80 21.19
C MET A 46 -11.87 -12.72 20.08
N GLN A 47 -13.15 -12.63 19.71
CA GLN A 47 -13.68 -13.34 18.54
C GLN A 47 -13.06 -12.82 17.23
N VAL A 48 -12.80 -11.51 17.11
CA VAL A 48 -12.10 -10.93 15.94
C VAL A 48 -10.70 -11.55 15.79
N ALA A 49 -9.92 -11.51 16.88
CA ALA A 49 -8.58 -12.08 16.90
C ALA A 49 -8.56 -13.59 16.56
N THR A 50 -9.49 -14.34 17.18
CA THR A 50 -9.62 -15.79 16.94
C THR A 50 -9.95 -16.08 15.48
N LYS A 51 -10.92 -15.37 14.89
CA LYS A 51 -11.32 -15.56 13.50
C LYS A 51 -10.19 -15.26 12.51
N LEU A 52 -9.44 -14.19 12.77
CA LEU A 52 -8.28 -13.86 11.94
C LEU A 52 -7.17 -14.91 12.04
N ALA A 53 -6.89 -15.40 13.27
CA ALA A 53 -5.91 -16.45 13.48
C ALA A 53 -6.31 -17.75 12.78
N GLU A 54 -7.58 -18.16 12.90
CA GLU A 54 -8.11 -19.33 12.19
C GLU A 54 -8.03 -19.20 10.67
N LYS A 55 -8.36 -18.00 10.13
CA LYS A 55 -8.31 -17.70 8.69
C LYS A 55 -6.93 -17.96 8.08
N HIS A 56 -5.87 -17.66 8.81
CA HIS A 56 -4.49 -17.74 8.32
C HIS A 56 -3.67 -18.85 8.96
N SER A 57 -4.28 -19.74 9.78
CA SER A 57 -3.56 -20.73 10.59
C SER A 57 -2.43 -20.09 11.40
N ALA A 58 -2.67 -18.87 11.91
CA ALA A 58 -1.67 -17.99 12.47
C ALA A 58 -1.33 -18.37 13.92
N GLU A 59 -0.07 -18.11 14.30
CA GLU A 59 0.32 -18.09 15.70
C GLU A 59 -0.19 -16.82 16.38
N THR A 60 -0.84 -16.97 17.55
CA THR A 60 -1.31 -15.82 18.35
C THR A 60 -0.31 -15.51 19.45
N ILE A 61 0.14 -14.27 19.50
CA ILE A 61 1.06 -13.75 20.50
C ILE A 61 0.36 -12.62 21.26
N TYR A 62 0.46 -12.63 22.59
CA TYR A 62 -0.19 -11.66 23.44
C TYR A 62 0.79 -10.64 24.00
N PHE A 63 0.34 -9.39 24.11
CA PHE A 63 1.10 -8.31 24.73
C PHE A 63 0.23 -7.51 25.73
N GLU A 64 0.86 -6.86 26.70
CA GLU A 64 0.15 -6.14 27.75
C GLU A 64 -0.16 -4.70 27.37
N THR A 65 0.84 -3.92 27.00
CA THR A 65 0.73 -2.47 26.74
C THR A 65 1.12 -2.06 25.32
N ALA A 66 2.12 -2.68 24.76
CA ALA A 66 2.63 -2.29 23.43
C ALA A 66 3.07 -3.50 22.60
N PRO A 67 2.81 -3.50 21.27
CA PRO A 67 3.24 -4.57 20.38
C PRO A 67 4.73 -4.91 20.45
N ARG A 68 5.57 -3.95 20.80
CA ARG A 68 7.02 -4.11 20.97
C ARG A 68 7.43 -5.17 21.99
N GLU A 69 6.58 -5.46 22.97
CA GLU A 69 6.80 -6.53 23.94
C GLU A 69 6.92 -7.91 23.27
N SER A 70 6.39 -8.03 22.04
CA SER A 70 6.39 -9.25 21.25
C SER A 70 7.68 -9.45 20.40
N LEU A 71 8.66 -8.54 20.44
CA LEU A 71 9.86 -8.58 19.58
C LEU A 71 10.59 -9.94 19.64
N ASN A 72 10.81 -10.49 20.82
CA ASN A 72 11.50 -11.78 20.97
C ASN A 72 10.73 -12.93 20.31
N GLU A 73 9.40 -12.92 20.40
CA GLU A 73 8.56 -13.92 19.76
C GLU A 73 8.53 -13.72 18.24
N LEU A 74 8.50 -12.50 17.76
CA LEU A 74 8.61 -12.17 16.34
C LEU A 74 9.96 -12.65 15.77
N LYS A 75 11.08 -12.43 16.47
CA LYS A 75 12.40 -13.00 16.11
C LYS A 75 12.39 -14.52 16.04
N ARG A 76 11.70 -15.17 16.96
CA ARG A 76 11.57 -16.64 17.00
C ARG A 76 10.75 -17.19 15.83
N VAL A 77 9.61 -16.55 15.52
CA VAL A 77 8.69 -17.01 14.46
C VAL A 77 9.19 -16.59 13.08
N ASN A 78 9.83 -15.45 12.99
CA ASN A 78 10.24 -14.80 11.75
C ASN A 78 9.09 -14.73 10.73
N PRO A 79 7.97 -14.04 11.03
CA PRO A 79 6.77 -14.07 10.20
C PRO A 79 6.95 -13.27 8.92
N ARG A 80 6.20 -13.61 7.87
CA ARG A 80 6.07 -12.76 6.68
C ARG A 80 4.94 -11.74 6.83
N TYR A 81 3.93 -12.08 7.65
CA TYR A 81 2.76 -11.22 7.88
C TYR A 81 2.47 -11.11 9.37
N VAL A 82 2.19 -9.89 9.81
CA VAL A 82 1.82 -9.60 11.21
C VAL A 82 0.54 -8.76 11.22
N ALA A 83 -0.53 -9.27 11.80
CA ALA A 83 -1.71 -8.47 12.09
C ALA A 83 -1.76 -8.15 13.58
N ILE A 84 -2.10 -6.92 13.91
CA ILE A 84 -2.26 -6.46 15.28
C ILE A 84 -3.76 -6.24 15.52
N VAL A 85 -4.35 -6.96 16.47
CA VAL A 85 -5.74 -6.76 16.88
C VAL A 85 -5.76 -5.96 18.17
N ASP A 86 -6.28 -4.74 18.08
CA ASP A 86 -6.36 -3.84 19.24
C ASP A 86 -7.60 -2.94 19.16
N THR A 87 -8.01 -2.40 20.33
CA THR A 87 -9.14 -1.48 20.40
C THR A 87 -8.72 -0.06 20.00
N PRO A 88 -9.62 0.76 19.46
CA PRO A 88 -9.28 2.10 18.98
C PRO A 88 -8.73 3.02 20.06
N GLU A 89 -9.05 2.76 21.33
CA GLU A 89 -8.58 3.55 22.48
C GLU A 89 -7.08 3.41 22.73
N ASN A 90 -6.46 2.32 22.26
CA ASN A 90 -5.03 2.09 22.40
C ASN A 90 -4.21 2.64 21.22
N ILE A 91 -4.86 2.89 20.07
CA ILE A 91 -4.19 3.23 18.83
C ILE A 91 -4.11 4.75 18.66
N GLY A 92 -2.90 5.25 18.55
CA GLY A 92 -2.59 6.65 18.29
C GLY A 92 -1.28 6.78 17.53
N ARG A 93 -0.81 8.02 17.38
CA ARG A 93 0.42 8.35 16.65
C ARG A 93 1.61 7.49 17.10
N ASP A 94 1.93 7.51 18.38
CA ASP A 94 3.13 6.86 18.90
C ASP A 94 3.07 5.33 18.77
N TYR A 95 1.89 4.76 18.86
CA TYR A 95 1.65 3.35 18.60
C TYR A 95 2.03 2.94 17.16
N VAL A 96 1.63 3.73 16.18
CA VAL A 96 1.95 3.47 14.77
C VAL A 96 3.42 3.68 14.47
N ILE A 97 4.01 4.74 15.03
CA ILE A 97 5.45 5.01 14.91
C ILE A 97 6.26 3.84 15.46
N ASP A 98 5.87 3.32 16.64
CA ASP A 98 6.55 2.17 17.24
C ASP A 98 6.39 0.88 16.43
N LEU A 99 5.24 0.65 15.77
CA LEU A 99 5.04 -0.47 14.86
C LEU A 99 5.95 -0.40 13.62
N ASN A 100 6.08 0.79 13.02
CA ASN A 100 6.99 0.99 11.89
C ASN A 100 8.46 0.72 12.26
N LYS A 101 8.84 1.00 13.50
CA LYS A 101 10.18 0.66 14.00
C LYS A 101 10.31 -0.83 14.30
N LEU A 102 9.32 -1.39 14.99
CA LEU A 102 9.31 -2.80 15.40
C LEU A 102 9.46 -3.73 14.19
N CYS A 103 8.87 -3.38 13.06
CA CYS A 103 8.95 -4.22 11.87
C CYS A 103 10.35 -4.28 11.23
N ARG A 104 11.31 -3.46 11.66
CA ARG A 104 12.71 -3.44 11.22
C ARG A 104 13.69 -4.00 12.27
N GLU A 105 13.21 -4.61 13.32
CA GLU A 105 14.04 -5.03 14.44
C GLU A 105 14.11 -6.56 14.61
N VAL A 106 13.50 -7.32 13.67
CA VAL A 106 13.52 -8.79 13.76
C VAL A 106 14.88 -9.33 13.38
N ASP A 107 15.57 -8.72 12.43
CA ASP A 107 16.98 -9.01 12.13
C ASP A 107 17.89 -7.78 12.36
N ASP A 108 19.10 -7.79 11.76
CA ASP A 108 20.12 -6.78 12.04
C ASP A 108 20.32 -5.79 10.87
N ASP A 109 19.42 -5.78 9.86
CA ASP A 109 19.50 -4.83 8.76
C ASP A 109 18.55 -3.64 8.93
N ILE A 110 18.45 -2.78 7.91
CA ILE A 110 17.66 -1.55 7.97
C ILE A 110 16.22 -1.74 7.45
N TYR A 111 15.95 -2.87 6.79
CA TYR A 111 14.71 -3.10 6.08
C TYR A 111 13.58 -3.59 6.98
N ALA A 112 12.37 -3.50 6.49
CA ALA A 112 11.22 -4.07 7.18
C ALA A 112 11.16 -5.59 6.93
N ASP A 113 11.08 -6.37 8.00
CA ASP A 113 11.14 -7.84 8.00
C ASP A 113 9.81 -8.48 7.55
N TYR A 114 8.68 -7.79 7.78
CA TYR A 114 7.36 -8.32 7.52
C TYR A 114 6.36 -7.25 7.08
N LEU A 115 5.31 -7.68 6.38
CA LEU A 115 4.15 -6.83 6.10
C LEU A 115 3.25 -6.83 7.33
N TRP A 116 2.82 -5.65 7.77
CA TRP A 116 1.95 -5.54 8.94
C TRP A 116 0.67 -4.74 8.66
N GLY A 117 -0.35 -4.98 9.53
CA GLY A 117 -1.58 -4.23 9.49
C GLY A 117 -2.34 -4.29 10.82
N ILE A 118 -3.11 -3.25 11.10
CA ILE A 118 -3.94 -3.18 12.31
C ILE A 118 -5.37 -3.55 11.97
N ILE A 119 -5.93 -4.47 12.73
CA ILE A 119 -7.36 -4.83 12.72
C ILE A 119 -8.02 -4.15 13.90
N THR A 120 -8.83 -3.16 13.60
CA THR A 120 -9.57 -2.33 14.57
C THR A 120 -10.81 -1.73 13.91
N GLY A 121 -11.45 -0.76 14.53
CA GLY A 121 -12.60 -0.08 13.96
C GLY A 121 -13.33 0.75 15.02
N TYR A 122 -14.55 1.17 14.72
CA TYR A 122 -15.41 1.87 15.67
C TYR A 122 -15.75 0.99 16.89
N ASP A 123 -15.95 -0.30 16.65
CA ASP A 123 -16.23 -1.34 17.64
C ASP A 123 -15.78 -2.72 17.12
N ALA A 124 -15.93 -3.76 17.92
CA ALA A 124 -15.60 -5.13 17.55
C ALA A 124 -16.40 -5.61 16.33
N THR A 125 -17.62 -5.11 16.11
CA THR A 125 -18.43 -5.45 14.93
C THR A 125 -17.80 -4.89 13.66
N ALA A 126 -17.31 -3.66 13.68
CA ALA A 126 -16.58 -3.05 12.55
C ALA A 126 -15.27 -3.79 12.26
N ALA A 127 -14.50 -4.12 13.29
CA ALA A 127 -13.29 -4.91 13.18
C ALA A 127 -13.57 -6.33 12.61
N MET A 128 -14.64 -6.98 13.06
CA MET A 128 -15.07 -8.28 12.52
C MET A 128 -15.43 -8.21 11.03
N ARG A 129 -16.13 -7.14 10.61
CA ARG A 129 -16.40 -6.92 9.18
C ARG A 129 -15.15 -6.76 8.36
N MET A 130 -14.10 -6.10 8.89
CA MET A 130 -12.81 -5.98 8.20
C MET A 130 -12.19 -7.36 7.94
N VAL A 131 -12.22 -8.26 8.93
CA VAL A 131 -11.76 -9.65 8.78
C VAL A 131 -12.60 -10.42 7.76
N ASP A 132 -13.93 -10.28 7.80
CA ASP A 132 -14.85 -10.94 6.86
C ASP A 132 -14.66 -10.45 5.43
N ASN A 133 -14.59 -9.14 5.25
CA ASN A 133 -14.43 -8.49 3.96
C ASN A 133 -13.09 -8.84 3.29
N SER A 134 -12.07 -9.17 4.05
CA SER A 134 -10.74 -9.55 3.56
C SER A 134 -10.58 -11.07 3.30
N THR A 135 -11.67 -11.84 3.30
CA THR A 135 -11.63 -13.29 3.03
C THR A 135 -11.46 -13.60 1.54
N GLU A 136 -12.21 -12.90 0.68
CA GLU A 136 -12.14 -13.10 -0.76
C GLU A 136 -11.28 -12.03 -1.42
N PRO A 137 -10.53 -12.34 -2.50
CA PRO A 137 -9.79 -11.33 -3.27
C PRO A 137 -10.67 -10.17 -3.73
N LEU A 138 -10.09 -8.99 -3.88
CA LEU A 138 -10.74 -7.83 -4.46
C LEU A 138 -9.93 -7.28 -5.64
N LEU A 139 -10.53 -7.31 -6.81
CA LEU A 139 -10.00 -6.64 -7.99
C LEU A 139 -10.65 -5.27 -8.11
N ILE A 140 -9.88 -4.22 -7.93
CA ILE A 140 -10.35 -2.83 -8.01
C ILE A 140 -10.69 -2.48 -9.45
N LYS A 141 -11.93 -2.08 -9.67
CA LYS A 141 -12.47 -1.68 -10.99
C LYS A 141 -13.04 -0.27 -11.00
N ASP A 142 -13.54 0.17 -9.86
CA ASP A 142 -14.25 1.44 -9.72
C ASP A 142 -13.55 2.31 -8.68
N ALA A 143 -13.32 3.59 -9.00
CA ALA A 143 -12.67 4.50 -8.07
C ALA A 143 -13.31 5.89 -8.07
N VAL A 144 -13.22 6.56 -6.91
CA VAL A 144 -13.52 7.98 -6.76
C VAL A 144 -12.34 8.66 -6.04
N ALA A 145 -11.94 9.83 -6.52
CA ALA A 145 -10.77 10.52 -5.98
C ALA A 145 -11.01 12.02 -5.80
N THR A 146 -10.18 12.62 -4.95
CA THR A 146 -9.99 14.08 -4.88
C THR A 146 -8.66 14.52 -5.49
N ILE A 147 -8.08 13.68 -6.35
CA ILE A 147 -6.78 13.89 -7.01
C ILE A 147 -6.89 13.63 -8.51
N MET A 148 -6.00 14.21 -9.29
CA MET A 148 -5.96 14.03 -10.74
C MET A 148 -4.93 13.01 -11.23
N GLU A 149 -3.99 12.57 -10.42
CA GLU A 149 -2.88 11.67 -10.82
C GLU A 149 -3.36 10.35 -11.42
N LEU A 150 -4.55 9.90 -11.04
CA LEU A 150 -5.15 8.68 -11.59
C LEU A 150 -5.90 8.89 -12.92
N ASN A 151 -5.98 10.11 -13.45
CA ASN A 151 -6.73 10.41 -14.68
C ASN A 151 -6.19 9.68 -15.92
N SER A 152 -4.87 9.41 -15.96
CA SER A 152 -4.24 8.62 -17.02
C SER A 152 -4.44 7.10 -16.85
N ALA A 153 -5.01 6.66 -15.71
CA ALA A 153 -5.22 5.26 -15.41
C ALA A 153 -6.32 4.66 -16.29
N LYS A 154 -6.00 3.57 -16.97
CA LYS A 154 -6.95 2.89 -17.86
C LYS A 154 -7.54 1.62 -17.24
N TRP A 155 -7.05 1.22 -16.07
CA TRP A 155 -7.50 0.00 -15.40
C TRP A 155 -8.84 0.15 -14.68
N PHE A 156 -9.33 1.37 -14.41
CA PHE A 156 -10.67 1.55 -13.87
C PHE A 156 -11.74 1.39 -14.95
N ASP A 157 -12.78 0.63 -14.66
CA ASP A 157 -13.98 0.55 -15.48
C ASP A 157 -14.81 1.83 -15.28
N ASN A 158 -15.03 2.24 -14.03
CA ASN A 158 -15.67 3.50 -13.70
C ASN A 158 -14.75 4.34 -12.81
N TYR A 159 -14.66 5.63 -13.11
CA TYR A 159 -13.79 6.54 -12.37
C TYR A 159 -14.40 7.93 -12.30
N ALA A 160 -14.35 8.56 -11.14
CA ALA A 160 -14.77 9.94 -10.98
C ALA A 160 -13.83 10.67 -10.01
N TRP A 161 -13.70 11.98 -10.17
CA TRP A 161 -12.88 12.82 -9.29
C TRP A 161 -13.41 14.25 -9.19
N VAL A 162 -13.05 14.92 -8.10
CA VAL A 162 -12.99 16.38 -8.01
C VAL A 162 -11.51 16.79 -8.03
N ASP A 163 -11.20 17.87 -8.74
CA ASP A 163 -9.83 18.18 -9.12
C ASP A 163 -9.12 19.02 -8.03
N ASP A 164 -7.88 18.64 -7.72
CA ASP A 164 -7.03 19.33 -6.76
C ASP A 164 -6.10 20.40 -7.39
N HIS A 165 -6.02 20.46 -8.73
CA HIS A 165 -5.26 21.46 -9.47
C HIS A 165 -6.12 22.59 -10.05
N THR A 166 -7.41 22.31 -10.27
CA THR A 166 -8.34 23.30 -10.87
C THR A 166 -9.63 23.37 -10.06
N ARG A 167 -9.83 24.51 -9.41
CA ARG A 167 -10.98 24.74 -8.52
C ARG A 167 -12.32 24.51 -9.23
N GLY A 168 -13.13 23.63 -8.67
CA GLY A 168 -14.46 23.31 -9.15
C GLY A 168 -14.51 22.42 -10.37
N LEU A 169 -13.38 22.07 -10.99
CA LEU A 169 -13.32 21.06 -12.04
C LEU A 169 -13.62 19.68 -11.43
N TRP A 170 -14.35 18.89 -12.16
CA TRP A 170 -14.61 17.49 -11.85
C TRP A 170 -14.68 16.69 -13.14
N GLY A 171 -14.54 15.37 -13.04
CA GLY A 171 -14.68 14.49 -14.18
C GLY A 171 -15.25 13.13 -13.79
N GLU A 172 -15.79 12.43 -14.78
CA GLU A 172 -16.23 11.06 -14.64
C GLU A 172 -16.05 10.26 -15.93
N LYS A 173 -15.93 8.95 -15.77
CA LYS A 173 -15.90 7.95 -16.82
C LYS A 173 -16.77 6.77 -16.37
N ARG A 174 -17.71 6.32 -17.21
CA ARG A 174 -18.56 5.15 -16.95
C ARG A 174 -18.37 4.11 -18.04
N GLY A 175 -17.51 3.15 -17.76
CA GLY A 175 -17.04 2.09 -18.65
C GLY A 175 -15.54 2.21 -18.97
N ARG A 176 -14.86 1.06 -19.10
CA ARG A 176 -13.39 0.97 -19.27
C ARG A 176 -12.87 1.84 -20.42
N ASN A 177 -13.55 1.80 -21.56
CA ASN A 177 -13.15 2.52 -22.78
C ASN A 177 -13.99 3.76 -23.04
N ALA A 178 -14.78 4.22 -22.05
CA ALA A 178 -15.57 5.42 -22.19
C ALA A 178 -14.67 6.66 -22.21
N GLU A 179 -15.11 7.69 -22.95
CA GLU A 179 -14.50 9.01 -22.86
C GLU A 179 -14.72 9.61 -21.48
N ILE A 180 -13.71 10.35 -21.02
CA ILE A 180 -13.81 11.11 -19.77
C ILE A 180 -14.66 12.36 -20.05
N LEU A 181 -15.72 12.52 -19.30
CA LEU A 181 -16.53 13.74 -19.27
C LEU A 181 -15.99 14.65 -18.18
N THR A 182 -15.74 15.90 -18.50
CA THR A 182 -15.31 16.90 -17.53
C THR A 182 -16.24 18.11 -17.58
N ASP A 183 -16.49 18.71 -16.43
CA ASP A 183 -17.29 19.93 -16.30
C ASP A 183 -16.85 20.68 -15.02
N THR A 184 -17.42 21.85 -14.79
CA THR A 184 -17.14 22.66 -13.61
C THR A 184 -18.39 22.93 -12.81
N VAL A 185 -18.24 22.99 -11.49
CA VAL A 185 -19.30 23.45 -10.58
C VAL A 185 -18.85 24.70 -9.84
N PRO A 186 -19.78 25.55 -9.38
CA PRO A 186 -19.48 26.62 -8.43
C PRO A 186 -18.75 26.07 -7.21
N LYS A 187 -17.90 26.88 -6.61
CA LYS A 187 -17.12 26.47 -5.42
C LYS A 187 -18.00 25.99 -4.25
N GLU A 188 -19.20 26.52 -4.16
CA GLU A 188 -20.21 26.15 -3.16
C GLU A 188 -20.74 24.73 -3.36
N ASP A 189 -20.63 24.18 -4.57
CA ASP A 189 -21.21 22.88 -4.93
C ASP A 189 -20.17 21.74 -4.98
N VAL A 190 -18.87 22.02 -4.74
CA VAL A 190 -17.80 21.00 -4.87
C VAL A 190 -18.00 19.84 -3.90
N LEU A 191 -18.32 20.11 -2.61
CA LEU A 191 -18.59 19.08 -1.64
C LEU A 191 -19.82 18.23 -2.03
N ARG A 192 -20.91 18.88 -2.46
CA ARG A 192 -22.11 18.18 -2.94
C ARG A 192 -21.78 17.30 -4.15
N LYS A 193 -21.00 17.83 -5.09
CA LYS A 193 -20.56 17.07 -6.26
C LYS A 193 -19.74 15.85 -5.89
N PHE A 194 -18.80 15.99 -4.96
CA PHE A 194 -18.00 14.86 -4.47
C PHE A 194 -18.90 13.78 -3.83
N THR A 195 -19.80 14.17 -2.93
CA THR A 195 -20.69 13.20 -2.26
C THR A 195 -21.65 12.52 -3.23
N ASP A 196 -22.18 13.24 -4.23
CA ASP A 196 -23.03 12.67 -5.28
C ASP A 196 -22.26 11.66 -6.15
N LEU A 197 -21.00 11.96 -6.51
CA LEU A 197 -20.13 11.03 -7.24
C LEU A 197 -19.83 9.80 -6.37
N TYR A 198 -19.42 9.99 -5.12
CA TYR A 198 -19.13 8.92 -4.17
C TYR A 198 -20.33 7.96 -4.02
N GLU A 199 -21.53 8.49 -3.81
CA GLU A 199 -22.75 7.68 -3.61
C GLU A 199 -23.22 7.00 -4.90
N SER A 200 -23.10 7.67 -6.06
CA SER A 200 -23.56 7.13 -7.33
C SER A 200 -22.63 6.09 -7.95
N PHE A 201 -21.33 6.18 -7.65
CA PHE A 201 -20.34 5.20 -8.12
C PHE A 201 -20.22 4.01 -7.16
N ASP A 202 -20.47 4.21 -5.86
CA ASP A 202 -20.22 3.22 -4.82
C ASP A 202 -18.88 2.47 -5.04
N PRO A 203 -17.72 3.19 -4.99
CA PRO A 203 -16.46 2.73 -5.56
C PRO A 203 -15.80 1.61 -4.76
N ASP A 204 -14.96 0.81 -5.43
CA ASP A 204 -14.04 -0.14 -4.78
C ASP A 204 -12.89 0.58 -4.07
N LEU A 205 -12.46 1.72 -4.63
CA LEU A 205 -11.35 2.52 -4.16
C LEU A 205 -11.73 3.99 -4.00
N VAL A 206 -11.37 4.56 -2.86
CA VAL A 206 -11.38 6.01 -2.65
C VAL A 206 -9.96 6.49 -2.43
N VAL A 207 -9.55 7.55 -3.13
CA VAL A 207 -8.23 8.19 -2.95
C VAL A 207 -8.41 9.66 -2.67
N THR A 208 -7.83 10.14 -1.58
CA THR A 208 -7.92 11.55 -1.21
C THR A 208 -6.55 12.15 -0.90
N ALA A 209 -6.40 13.44 -1.23
CA ALA A 209 -5.32 14.30 -0.77
C ALA A 209 -5.88 15.72 -0.62
N ALA A 210 -5.85 16.25 0.59
CA ALA A 210 -6.23 17.61 0.94
C ALA A 210 -5.90 17.84 2.43
N HIS A 211 -6.11 19.05 2.93
CA HIS A 211 -5.98 19.30 4.36
C HIS A 211 -6.91 18.41 5.18
N ALA A 212 -6.40 17.87 6.26
CA ALA A 212 -7.16 16.99 7.13
C ALA A 212 -6.64 17.04 8.57
N THR A 213 -7.45 16.51 9.47
CA THR A 213 -7.12 16.16 10.84
C THR A 213 -7.78 14.83 11.19
N GLN A 214 -7.58 14.32 12.39
CA GLN A 214 -8.30 13.13 12.89
C GLN A 214 -9.84 13.28 12.85
N ASN A 215 -10.33 14.53 12.78
CA ASN A 215 -11.76 14.85 12.89
C ASN A 215 -12.32 15.59 11.67
N ASN A 216 -11.55 15.73 10.61
CA ASN A 216 -11.93 16.52 9.44
C ASN A 216 -11.13 16.13 8.20
N LEU A 217 -11.80 15.99 7.08
CA LEU A 217 -11.20 15.92 5.75
C LEU A 217 -11.78 17.05 4.91
N GLU A 218 -10.95 17.97 4.46
CA GLU A 218 -11.38 19.05 3.57
C GLU A 218 -11.45 18.57 2.10
N MET A 219 -12.38 19.13 1.37
CA MET A 219 -12.33 19.03 -0.09
C MET A 219 -11.20 19.92 -0.66
N PRO A 220 -10.67 19.62 -1.85
CA PRO A 220 -9.66 20.48 -2.48
C PRO A 220 -10.03 21.95 -2.40
N TYR A 221 -9.04 22.82 -2.15
CA TYR A 221 -9.21 24.26 -1.89
C TYR A 221 -10.06 24.59 -0.65
N SER A 222 -10.18 23.67 0.29
CA SER A 222 -11.00 23.84 1.51
C SER A 222 -12.48 24.14 1.21
N LEU A 223 -13.05 23.50 0.18
CA LEU A 223 -14.41 23.77 -0.30
C LEU A 223 -15.49 22.88 0.34
N GLY A 224 -15.38 22.64 1.65
CA GLY A 224 -16.30 21.82 2.44
C GLY A 224 -15.57 20.67 3.13
N ASN A 225 -16.26 19.98 4.02
CA ASN A 225 -15.65 19.02 4.93
C ASN A 225 -16.44 17.72 4.98
N LEU A 226 -15.71 16.60 5.08
CA LEU A 226 -16.23 15.35 5.65
C LEU A 226 -15.77 15.27 7.10
N LYS A 227 -16.67 14.82 7.98
CA LYS A 227 -16.40 14.70 9.42
C LYS A 227 -16.94 13.39 10.00
N PRO A 228 -16.32 12.86 11.06
CA PRO A 228 -16.80 11.66 11.72
C PRO A 228 -17.88 12.00 12.75
N LYS A 229 -18.86 11.12 12.87
CA LYS A 229 -19.87 11.13 13.93
C LYS A 229 -20.41 9.72 14.14
N ASP A 230 -20.30 9.23 15.37
CA ASP A 230 -20.82 7.91 15.74
C ASP A 230 -20.39 6.78 14.78
N GLY A 231 -19.10 6.78 14.38
CA GLY A 231 -18.54 5.81 13.45
C GLY A 231 -19.00 5.98 11.98
N LYS A 232 -19.59 7.11 11.60
CA LYS A 232 -20.08 7.40 10.25
C LYS A 232 -19.53 8.72 9.77
N LEU A 233 -19.58 8.92 8.44
CA LEU A 233 -19.19 10.17 7.78
C LEU A 233 -20.42 11.03 7.53
N TYR A 234 -20.29 12.32 7.80
CA TYR A 234 -21.22 13.35 7.32
C TYR A 234 -20.48 14.47 6.62
N ALA A 235 -21.16 15.13 5.72
CA ALA A 235 -20.66 16.32 5.03
C ALA A 235 -21.12 17.59 5.73
N GLU A 236 -20.26 18.60 5.79
CA GLU A 236 -20.58 19.95 6.26
C GLU A 236 -20.18 20.97 5.20
N ASP A 237 -21.16 21.61 4.61
CA ASP A 237 -20.91 22.67 3.63
C ASP A 237 -20.27 23.89 4.31
N ARG A 238 -19.16 24.37 3.73
CA ARG A 238 -18.39 25.47 4.29
C ARG A 238 -19.16 26.81 4.26
N PHE A 239 -19.99 27.00 3.23
CA PHE A 239 -20.66 28.27 2.93
C PHE A 239 -22.03 28.35 3.58
N THR A 240 -22.85 27.32 3.39
CA THR A 240 -24.24 27.30 3.89
C THR A 240 -24.36 26.74 5.29
N LYS A 241 -23.34 26.01 5.77
CA LYS A 241 -23.37 25.23 7.00
C LYS A 241 -24.41 24.10 7.01
N GLU A 242 -24.95 23.74 5.87
CA GLU A 242 -25.79 22.58 5.70
C GLU A 242 -24.98 21.32 5.99
N CYS A 243 -25.59 20.37 6.71
CA CYS A 243 -25.01 19.07 7.00
C CYS A 243 -25.89 17.97 6.43
N TRP A 244 -25.26 16.91 5.90
CA TRP A 244 -25.96 15.69 5.50
C TRP A 244 -25.08 14.46 5.71
N ASP A 245 -25.70 13.37 6.08
CA ASP A 245 -25.01 12.10 6.27
C ASP A 245 -24.63 11.51 4.91
N LEU A 246 -23.43 10.91 4.81
CA LEU A 246 -23.07 10.10 3.66
C LEU A 246 -23.81 8.76 3.76
N LYS A 247 -24.24 8.25 2.61
CA LYS A 247 -24.89 6.96 2.53
C LYS A 247 -23.93 5.84 2.95
N GLU A 248 -24.35 5.04 3.91
CA GLU A 248 -23.64 3.82 4.28
C GLU A 248 -23.65 2.82 3.11
N SER A 249 -22.54 2.15 2.90
CA SER A 249 -22.41 1.14 1.87
C SER A 249 -22.17 -0.24 2.49
N GLY A 250 -22.86 -1.25 1.96
CA GLY A 250 -22.55 -2.64 2.24
C GLY A 250 -21.38 -3.18 1.41
N LYS A 251 -20.90 -2.42 0.43
CA LYS A 251 -19.79 -2.81 -0.44
C LYS A 251 -18.46 -2.59 0.29
N ARG A 252 -17.63 -3.63 0.34
CA ARG A 252 -16.27 -3.51 0.85
C ARG A 252 -15.42 -2.64 -0.08
N ARG A 253 -14.51 -1.87 0.49
CA ARG A 253 -13.65 -0.97 -0.28
C ARG A 253 -12.28 -0.77 0.32
N VAL A 254 -11.44 -0.07 -0.44
CA VAL A 254 -10.12 0.42 -0.06
C VAL A 254 -10.18 1.93 0.07
N TYR A 255 -9.56 2.49 1.10
CA TYR A 255 -9.36 3.92 1.25
C TYR A 255 -7.88 4.27 1.33
N CYS A 256 -7.40 5.11 0.42
CA CYS A 256 -6.03 5.61 0.38
C CYS A 256 -6.02 7.12 0.64
N ALA A 257 -5.65 7.51 1.86
CA ALA A 257 -5.45 8.90 2.26
C ALA A 257 -3.98 9.29 2.07
N VAL A 258 -3.58 9.57 0.81
CA VAL A 258 -2.18 9.60 0.39
C VAL A 258 -1.45 10.91 0.67
N GLY A 259 -2.18 12.02 0.83
CA GLY A 259 -1.62 13.35 1.12
C GLY A 259 -2.41 14.10 2.20
N ASN A 260 -3.10 13.38 3.07
CA ASN A 260 -3.94 13.94 4.12
C ASN A 260 -3.24 13.87 5.48
N CYS A 261 -3.07 15.01 6.15
CA CYS A 261 -2.54 15.06 7.50
C CYS A 261 -3.47 14.32 8.48
N LEU A 262 -2.92 13.54 9.41
CA LEU A 262 -3.60 12.97 10.58
C LEU A 262 -4.84 12.08 10.28
N ILE A 263 -5.15 11.83 9.03
CA ILE A 263 -6.38 11.09 8.66
C ILE A 263 -6.31 9.61 9.07
N GLY A 264 -5.10 9.07 9.20
CA GLY A 264 -4.84 7.72 9.68
C GLY A 264 -4.73 7.63 11.20
N ASP A 265 -4.63 8.75 11.91
CA ASP A 265 -4.54 8.74 13.36
C ASP A 265 -5.89 8.42 14.01
N MET A 266 -5.95 7.28 14.69
CA MET A 266 -7.12 6.91 15.50
C MET A 266 -7.29 7.82 16.69
N ASN A 267 -6.23 8.48 17.15
CA ASN A 267 -6.22 9.43 18.26
C ASN A 267 -6.81 8.86 19.55
N ASN A 268 -6.56 7.59 19.80
CA ASN A 268 -7.03 6.86 21.01
C ASN A 268 -8.55 6.94 21.24
N THR A 269 -9.33 6.99 20.16
CA THR A 269 -10.80 7.09 20.24
C THR A 269 -11.48 6.46 19.02
N PRO A 270 -12.66 5.82 19.19
CA PRO A 270 -13.44 5.37 18.04
C PRO A 270 -14.08 6.51 17.24
N ASN A 271 -14.07 7.74 17.74
CA ASN A 271 -14.67 8.90 17.07
C ASN A 271 -13.64 9.66 16.21
N SER A 272 -12.96 8.94 15.32
CA SER A 272 -11.97 9.49 14.37
C SER A 272 -12.42 9.32 12.92
N MET A 273 -11.77 10.05 12.01
CA MET A 273 -11.96 9.87 10.56
C MET A 273 -11.63 8.43 10.14
N ALA A 274 -10.53 7.86 10.65
CA ALA A 274 -10.15 6.48 10.35
C ALA A 274 -11.26 5.50 10.73
N ALA A 275 -11.77 5.57 11.96
CA ALA A 275 -12.87 4.72 12.41
C ALA A 275 -14.14 4.91 11.58
N ALA A 276 -14.47 6.13 11.19
CA ALA A 276 -15.66 6.42 10.38
C ALA A 276 -15.54 5.87 8.95
N TRP A 277 -14.37 5.93 8.33
CA TRP A 277 -14.12 5.28 7.05
C TRP A 277 -14.25 3.75 7.13
N MET A 278 -13.68 3.13 8.16
CA MET A 278 -13.77 1.68 8.35
C MET A 278 -15.20 1.23 8.69
N ASN A 279 -15.94 1.98 9.49
CA ASN A 279 -17.29 1.60 9.90
C ASN A 279 -18.37 2.03 8.88
N GLY A 280 -18.62 3.32 8.68
CA GLY A 280 -19.72 3.84 7.86
C GLY A 280 -19.48 3.65 6.36
N SER A 281 -18.25 3.80 5.90
CA SER A 281 -17.85 3.59 4.51
C SER A 281 -17.49 2.14 4.17
N ASN A 282 -17.41 1.26 5.16
CA ASN A 282 -17.02 -0.14 5.00
C ASN A 282 -15.64 -0.31 4.33
N ALA A 283 -14.67 0.55 4.67
CA ALA A 283 -13.30 0.38 4.25
C ALA A 283 -12.68 -0.84 4.95
N ALA A 284 -12.48 -1.91 4.21
CA ALA A 284 -11.88 -3.15 4.71
C ALA A 284 -10.35 -3.05 4.81
N THR A 285 -9.76 -2.05 4.15
CA THR A 285 -8.39 -1.62 4.34
C THR A 285 -8.25 -0.13 4.07
N MET A 286 -7.30 0.49 4.77
CA MET A 286 -7.02 1.91 4.66
C MET A 286 -5.53 2.18 4.90
N ILE A 287 -4.97 3.14 4.15
CA ILE A 287 -3.68 3.76 4.48
C ILE A 287 -3.87 5.24 4.76
N GLY A 288 -3.04 5.80 5.64
CA GLY A 288 -3.09 7.23 5.96
C GLY A 288 -1.98 7.63 6.92
N TYR A 289 -1.78 8.93 7.09
CA TYR A 289 -0.77 9.48 7.98
C TYR A 289 -1.32 9.67 9.40
N VAL A 290 -0.46 9.37 10.38
CA VAL A 290 -0.76 9.61 11.81
C VAL A 290 -0.20 10.94 12.33
N VAL A 291 0.42 11.73 11.45
CA VAL A 291 1.00 13.05 11.72
C VAL A 291 0.61 14.04 10.64
N THR A 292 0.97 15.31 10.84
CA THR A 292 0.94 16.31 9.77
C THR A 292 1.91 15.89 8.66
N THR A 293 1.42 15.75 7.45
CA THR A 293 2.21 15.29 6.29
C THR A 293 3.22 16.36 5.88
N TRP A 294 4.50 15.99 5.75
CA TRP A 294 5.55 16.86 5.26
C TRP A 294 5.64 16.81 3.74
N HIS A 295 6.29 15.77 3.22
CA HIS A 295 6.45 15.58 1.77
C HIS A 295 5.41 14.63 1.17
N GLY A 296 4.75 13.81 1.98
CA GLY A 296 3.81 12.81 1.50
C GLY A 296 4.47 11.64 0.76
N ARG A 297 5.78 11.43 0.93
CA ARG A 297 6.55 10.40 0.22
C ARG A 297 5.99 9.00 0.42
N ASN A 298 5.66 8.68 1.66
CA ASN A 298 5.17 7.35 1.97
C ASN A 298 3.78 7.06 1.38
N GLY A 299 2.82 7.94 1.59
CA GLY A 299 1.46 7.74 1.08
C GLY A 299 1.37 7.79 -0.45
N TRP A 300 1.94 8.83 -1.05
CA TRP A 300 1.99 8.97 -2.51
C TRP A 300 2.89 7.92 -3.16
N GLY A 301 4.01 7.57 -2.52
CA GLY A 301 4.90 6.52 -3.00
C GLY A 301 4.23 5.15 -3.01
N ALA A 302 3.52 4.78 -1.94
CA ALA A 302 2.75 3.53 -1.87
C ALA A 302 1.71 3.46 -2.99
N LEU A 303 0.97 4.56 -3.24
CA LEU A 303 0.01 4.63 -4.35
C LEU A 303 0.73 4.54 -5.71
N LYS A 304 1.89 5.17 -5.88
CA LYS A 304 2.70 5.09 -7.12
C LYS A 304 3.17 3.66 -7.38
N TYR A 305 3.69 2.96 -6.35
CA TYR A 305 4.08 1.55 -6.45
C TYR A 305 2.90 0.68 -6.89
N TRP A 306 1.73 0.88 -6.28
CA TRP A 306 0.53 0.11 -6.62
C TRP A 306 0.02 0.43 -8.01
N ALA A 307 -0.11 1.71 -8.35
CA ALA A 307 -0.66 2.19 -9.63
C ALA A 307 0.25 1.89 -10.84
N THR A 308 1.56 1.83 -10.65
CA THR A 308 2.52 1.50 -11.71
C THR A 308 2.63 -0.01 -11.95
N ASN A 309 2.19 -0.83 -10.98
CA ASN A 309 2.28 -2.28 -11.03
C ASN A 309 0.89 -2.97 -10.90
N PRO A 310 -0.09 -2.63 -11.76
CA PRO A 310 -1.43 -3.20 -11.67
C PRO A 310 -1.37 -4.73 -11.81
N ASP A 311 -2.24 -5.44 -11.06
CA ASP A 311 -2.33 -6.91 -10.97
C ASP A 311 -1.09 -7.62 -10.39
N ARG A 312 0.01 -6.91 -10.18
CA ARG A 312 1.24 -7.51 -9.65
C ARG A 312 1.31 -7.43 -8.12
N TYR A 313 0.96 -6.30 -7.55
CA TYR A 313 1.02 -6.10 -6.10
C TYR A 313 -0.35 -5.98 -5.46
N THR A 314 -0.48 -6.55 -4.27
CA THR A 314 -1.51 -6.15 -3.33
C THR A 314 -1.19 -4.75 -2.78
N LEU A 315 -2.16 -4.08 -2.15
CA LEU A 315 -1.88 -2.79 -1.54
C LEU A 315 -0.83 -2.90 -0.42
N ALA A 316 -0.88 -3.96 0.40
CA ALA A 316 0.11 -4.18 1.45
C ALA A 316 1.52 -4.41 0.88
N GLU A 317 1.66 -5.17 -0.20
CA GLU A 317 2.93 -5.35 -0.90
C GLU A 317 3.45 -4.04 -1.49
N ALA A 318 2.57 -3.20 -2.05
CA ALA A 318 2.95 -1.89 -2.57
C ALA A 318 3.44 -0.93 -1.47
N VAL A 319 2.76 -0.92 -0.30
CA VAL A 319 3.19 -0.17 0.89
C VAL A 319 4.54 -0.68 1.37
N TYR A 320 4.71 -1.99 1.47
CA TYR A 320 5.96 -2.62 1.89
C TYR A 320 7.11 -2.27 0.93
N MET A 321 6.92 -2.43 -0.39
CA MET A 321 7.95 -2.13 -1.38
C MET A 321 8.35 -0.65 -1.38
N ASN A 322 7.39 0.26 -1.21
CA ASN A 322 7.68 1.68 -1.04
C ASN A 322 8.49 1.95 0.22
N GLN A 323 8.18 1.28 1.33
CA GLN A 323 8.93 1.43 2.58
C GLN A 323 10.38 0.96 2.43
N GLN A 324 10.62 -0.16 1.75
CA GLN A 324 11.98 -0.66 1.50
C GLN A 324 12.81 0.31 0.65
N ASP A 325 12.22 0.81 -0.43
CA ASP A 325 12.84 1.81 -1.29
C ASP A 325 13.15 3.12 -0.51
N PHE A 326 12.21 3.56 0.33
CA PHE A 326 12.36 4.72 1.18
C PHE A 326 13.53 4.56 2.17
N LEU A 327 13.61 3.43 2.86
CA LEU A 327 14.66 3.11 3.81
C LEU A 327 16.03 3.02 3.13
N HIS A 328 16.08 2.37 1.94
CA HIS A 328 17.32 2.28 1.17
C HIS A 328 17.82 3.66 0.76
N GLN A 329 16.96 4.50 0.18
CA GLN A 329 17.33 5.85 -0.23
C GLN A 329 17.77 6.72 0.96
N GLN A 330 17.06 6.63 2.09
CA GLN A 330 17.45 7.35 3.29
C GLN A 330 18.84 6.92 3.79
N ASN A 331 19.10 5.61 3.83
CA ASN A 331 20.41 5.09 4.25
C ASN A 331 21.55 5.50 3.30
N GLU A 332 21.29 5.53 1.97
CA GLU A 332 22.29 5.95 1.00
C GLU A 332 22.59 7.47 1.04
N TRP A 333 21.57 8.27 1.29
CA TRP A 333 21.72 9.73 1.20
C TRP A 333 21.89 10.42 2.54
N TYR A 334 21.30 9.88 3.60
CA TYR A 334 21.25 10.48 4.93
C TYR A 334 21.44 9.42 6.03
N PRO A 335 22.53 8.64 5.99
CA PRO A 335 22.73 7.49 6.88
C PRO A 335 22.70 7.86 8.37
N GLU A 336 23.08 9.09 8.73
CA GLU A 336 23.04 9.59 10.10
C GLU A 336 21.63 9.71 10.69
N LEU A 337 20.59 9.69 9.85
CA LEU A 337 19.20 9.79 10.28
C LEU A 337 18.49 8.43 10.38
N ILE A 338 19.11 7.33 9.91
CA ILE A 338 18.41 6.05 9.79
C ILE A 338 18.00 5.47 11.15
N ASP A 339 18.82 5.66 12.17
CA ASP A 339 18.58 5.20 13.54
C ASP A 339 17.88 6.23 14.43
N GLU A 340 17.67 7.46 13.91
CA GLU A 340 17.07 8.51 14.70
C GLU A 340 15.55 8.29 14.85
N ASN A 341 15.07 8.53 16.05
CA ASN A 341 13.64 8.43 16.34
C ASN A 341 12.87 9.58 15.71
N TYR A 342 11.60 9.32 15.37
CA TYR A 342 10.67 10.39 15.04
C TYR A 342 10.71 11.49 16.12
N PRO A 343 10.72 12.77 15.73
CA PRO A 343 10.86 13.86 16.68
C PRO A 343 9.76 13.88 17.74
N ASP A 344 10.16 14.02 18.99
CA ASP A 344 9.24 14.13 20.14
C ASP A 344 8.76 15.58 20.27
N PHE A 345 7.88 16.00 19.35
CA PHE A 345 7.17 17.27 19.41
C PHE A 345 5.75 17.14 18.88
N ASP A 346 4.87 18.05 19.26
CA ASP A 346 3.48 18.10 18.81
C ASP A 346 3.42 18.33 17.29
N ASP A 347 2.42 17.79 16.62
CA ASP A 347 2.18 17.98 15.19
C ASP A 347 2.06 19.47 14.79
N LEU A 348 1.64 20.33 15.71
CA LEU A 348 1.63 21.78 15.51
C LEU A 348 3.03 22.41 15.58
N GLU A 349 4.00 21.69 16.10
CA GLU A 349 5.39 22.13 16.28
C GLU A 349 6.34 21.57 15.21
N PHE A 350 5.83 20.96 14.13
CA PHE A 350 6.66 20.39 13.06
C PHE A 350 7.65 21.41 12.46
N GLU A 351 7.42 22.71 12.61
CA GLU A 351 8.37 23.78 12.26
C GLU A 351 9.70 23.68 13.02
N LEU A 352 9.73 22.92 14.13
CA LEU A 352 10.94 22.63 14.88
C LEU A 352 11.81 21.53 14.24
N ALA A 353 11.28 20.77 13.29
CA ALA A 353 11.98 19.67 12.63
C ALA A 353 13.34 20.08 12.04
N PRO A 354 13.50 21.23 11.35
CA PRO A 354 14.80 21.65 10.86
C PRO A 354 15.86 21.79 11.94
N ALA A 355 15.53 22.40 13.06
CA ALA A 355 16.46 22.58 14.17
C ALA A 355 16.85 21.21 14.80
N ARG A 356 15.90 20.29 14.87
CA ARG A 356 16.11 18.95 15.42
C ARG A 356 17.02 18.12 14.53
N VAL A 357 16.81 18.13 13.22
CA VAL A 357 17.69 17.46 12.26
C VAL A 357 19.08 18.09 12.29
N ALA A 358 19.19 19.44 12.36
CA ALA A 358 20.48 20.14 12.46
C ALA A 358 21.29 19.72 13.69
N GLU A 359 20.65 19.41 14.83
CA GLU A 359 21.34 18.87 16.02
C GLU A 359 21.99 17.52 15.74
N VAL A 360 21.30 16.65 14.98
CA VAL A 360 21.80 15.29 14.64
C VAL A 360 22.94 15.36 13.63
N ILE A 361 22.76 16.05 12.51
CA ILE A 361 23.72 16.07 11.41
C ILE A 361 24.83 17.14 11.58
N GLY A 362 24.70 18.04 12.55
CA GLY A 362 25.71 19.07 12.87
C GLY A 362 25.82 20.21 11.84
N ARG A 363 24.83 20.38 10.99
CA ARG A 363 24.73 21.43 9.96
C ARG A 363 23.27 21.76 9.66
N GLU A 364 23.04 22.81 8.88
CA GLU A 364 21.69 23.10 8.38
C GLU A 364 21.21 21.96 7.44
N PRO A 365 20.04 21.36 7.70
CA PRO A 365 19.49 20.30 6.88
C PRO A 365 18.87 20.83 5.58
N SER A 366 18.81 20.00 4.55
CA SER A 366 17.96 20.22 3.40
C SER A 366 16.50 19.85 3.71
N ASP A 367 15.56 20.33 2.91
CA ASP A 367 14.15 19.95 3.04
C ASP A 367 13.96 18.44 2.85
N ASP A 368 14.74 17.81 1.98
CA ASP A 368 14.69 16.37 1.76
C ASP A 368 15.13 15.58 2.99
N GLU A 369 16.19 15.98 3.68
CA GLU A 369 16.63 15.33 4.93
C GLU A 369 15.54 15.38 5.99
N ILE A 370 14.92 16.55 6.16
CA ILE A 370 13.80 16.72 7.09
C ILE A 370 12.64 15.82 6.68
N GLY A 371 12.28 15.83 5.40
CA GLY A 371 11.16 15.06 4.87
C GLY A 371 11.37 13.55 5.01
N PHE A 372 12.56 13.03 4.74
CA PHE A 372 12.87 11.62 4.94
C PHE A 372 12.74 11.19 6.40
N TRP A 373 13.28 11.98 7.31
CA TRP A 373 13.18 11.67 8.73
C TRP A 373 11.75 11.73 9.24
N HIS A 374 11.01 12.80 8.89
CA HIS A 374 9.64 13.02 9.34
C HIS A 374 8.64 11.99 8.77
N ASP A 375 8.83 11.58 7.51
CA ASP A 375 7.82 10.79 6.76
C ASP A 375 8.02 9.27 6.89
N ARG A 376 9.16 8.81 7.46
CA ARG A 376 9.58 7.40 7.47
C ARG A 376 8.64 6.47 8.23
N ASP A 377 8.24 6.85 9.44
CA ASP A 377 7.58 5.95 10.40
C ASP A 377 6.11 6.29 10.65
N VAL A 378 5.46 7.05 9.78
CA VAL A 378 4.20 7.74 10.09
C VAL A 378 3.01 7.31 9.22
N LEU A 379 3.20 6.37 8.31
CA LEU A 379 2.12 5.78 7.52
C LEU A 379 1.57 4.56 8.25
N VAL A 380 0.24 4.50 8.44
CA VAL A 380 -0.46 3.35 8.99
C VAL A 380 -1.14 2.55 7.88
N TYR A 381 -1.15 1.23 8.04
CA TYR A 381 -1.98 0.30 7.28
C TYR A 381 -3.02 -0.33 8.22
N TYR A 382 -4.28 -0.02 8.02
CA TYR A 382 -5.40 -0.71 8.66
C TYR A 382 -5.92 -1.79 7.71
N GLY A 383 -6.03 -3.01 8.19
CA GLY A 383 -6.51 -4.16 7.43
C GLY A 383 -5.64 -5.40 7.56
N ASP A 384 -6.09 -6.49 6.96
CA ASP A 384 -5.34 -7.73 6.89
C ASP A 384 -4.19 -7.59 5.87
N PRO A 385 -2.91 -7.66 6.27
CA PRO A 385 -1.78 -7.45 5.37
C PRO A 385 -1.62 -8.54 4.30
N LYS A 386 -2.30 -9.69 4.45
CA LYS A 386 -2.29 -10.78 3.47
C LYS A 386 -3.50 -10.75 2.52
N TRP A 387 -4.38 -9.76 2.64
CA TRP A 387 -5.55 -9.67 1.76
C TRP A 387 -5.16 -9.41 0.31
N ASP A 388 -5.62 -10.26 -0.62
CA ASP A 388 -5.34 -10.13 -2.06
C ASP A 388 -6.21 -9.03 -2.71
N ILE A 389 -5.71 -7.80 -2.62
CA ILE A 389 -6.34 -6.60 -3.21
C ILE A 389 -5.43 -6.07 -4.31
N LYS A 390 -5.89 -6.07 -5.55
CA LYS A 390 -5.11 -5.61 -6.69
C LYS A 390 -5.87 -4.63 -7.56
N LEU A 391 -5.14 -3.76 -8.23
CA LEU A 391 -5.67 -3.00 -9.35
C LEU A 391 -5.82 -3.93 -10.55
N GLN A 392 -6.89 -3.75 -11.32
CA GLN A 392 -7.12 -4.54 -12.52
C GLN A 392 -6.04 -4.28 -13.58
N SER A 393 -5.46 -5.34 -14.14
CA SER A 393 -4.48 -5.23 -15.22
C SER A 393 -5.12 -4.68 -16.51
N VAL A 394 -4.30 -3.98 -17.28
CA VAL A 394 -4.62 -3.58 -18.65
C VAL A 394 -3.55 -4.18 -19.55
N GLU A 395 -3.95 -4.99 -20.50
CA GLU A 395 -3.04 -5.56 -21.49
C GLU A 395 -2.18 -4.44 -22.14
N ASP A 396 -0.90 -4.70 -22.31
CA ASP A 396 0.11 -3.84 -22.95
C ASP A 396 0.59 -2.59 -22.17
N GLU A 397 0.09 -2.28 -20.99
CA GLU A 397 0.60 -1.09 -20.27
C GLU A 397 1.97 -1.31 -19.62
N VAL A 398 2.27 -2.50 -19.16
CA VAL A 398 3.51 -2.77 -18.41
C VAL A 398 4.70 -2.99 -19.34
N GLY A 399 4.52 -3.64 -20.48
CA GLY A 399 5.53 -3.86 -21.51
C GLY A 399 6.63 -4.86 -21.13
N TYR A 400 6.54 -5.54 -19.98
CA TYR A 400 7.47 -6.58 -19.55
C TYR A 400 6.79 -7.64 -18.68
N THR A 401 7.43 -8.81 -18.61
CA THR A 401 7.04 -9.91 -17.72
C THR A 401 8.20 -10.30 -16.83
N ILE A 402 7.90 -10.79 -15.64
CA ILE A 402 8.88 -11.33 -14.71
C ILE A 402 8.56 -12.81 -14.50
N THR A 403 9.58 -13.65 -14.66
CA THR A 403 9.53 -15.05 -14.27
C THR A 403 10.65 -15.34 -13.29
N ASN A 404 10.47 -16.37 -12.48
CA ASN A 404 11.50 -16.80 -11.54
C ASN A 404 11.62 -18.34 -11.59
N GLU A 405 12.82 -18.82 -11.26
CA GLU A 405 13.09 -20.23 -11.08
C GLU A 405 14.16 -20.43 -10.02
N ARG A 406 14.11 -21.57 -9.33
CA ARG A 406 15.16 -21.98 -8.40
C ARG A 406 15.96 -23.11 -9.01
N VAL A 407 17.27 -22.90 -9.14
CA VAL A 407 18.22 -23.87 -9.65
C VAL A 407 19.31 -24.06 -8.61
N ASP A 408 19.33 -25.22 -7.96
CA ASP A 408 20.23 -25.50 -6.83
C ASP A 408 20.08 -24.46 -5.70
N ASN A 409 21.15 -23.72 -5.43
CA ASN A 409 21.21 -22.66 -4.43
C ASN A 409 21.03 -21.26 -5.06
N GLN A 410 20.53 -21.17 -6.29
CA GLN A 410 20.26 -19.88 -6.93
C GLN A 410 18.77 -19.69 -7.18
N TYR A 411 18.29 -18.49 -6.87
CA TYR A 411 17.01 -17.97 -7.32
C TYR A 411 17.27 -17.00 -8.48
N ILE A 412 16.67 -17.26 -9.62
CA ILE A 412 16.91 -16.51 -10.86
C ILE A 412 15.66 -15.74 -11.18
N VAL A 413 15.78 -14.41 -11.20
CA VAL A 413 14.73 -13.50 -11.67
C VAL A 413 15.03 -13.15 -13.12
N ARG A 414 14.09 -13.48 -14.03
CA ARG A 414 14.20 -13.19 -15.45
C ARG A 414 13.17 -12.14 -15.84
N ILE A 415 13.64 -11.04 -16.43
CA ILE A 415 12.84 -9.93 -16.91
C ILE A 415 12.85 -9.98 -18.43
N THR A 416 11.67 -10.10 -19.05
CA THR A 416 11.52 -10.11 -20.50
C THR A 416 10.70 -8.91 -20.93
N THR A 417 11.30 -7.99 -21.66
CA THR A 417 10.65 -6.82 -22.22
C THR A 417 10.11 -7.11 -23.63
N ASN A 418 8.99 -6.52 -23.98
CA ASN A 418 8.40 -6.60 -25.31
C ASN A 418 8.62 -5.29 -26.11
N GLU A 419 8.07 -5.22 -27.32
CA GLU A 419 8.19 -4.04 -28.20
C GLU A 419 7.55 -2.75 -27.62
N ASN A 420 6.59 -2.89 -26.69
CA ASN A 420 5.88 -1.79 -26.05
C ASN A 420 6.54 -1.33 -24.74
N PHE A 421 7.65 -1.95 -24.34
CA PHE A 421 8.34 -1.59 -23.12
C PHE A 421 8.80 -0.13 -23.13
N SER A 422 8.59 0.55 -22.01
CA SER A 422 9.09 1.89 -21.75
C SER A 422 9.70 1.95 -20.37
N LEU A 423 10.97 2.33 -20.31
CA LEU A 423 11.69 2.53 -19.05
C LEU A 423 11.04 3.63 -18.20
N GLU A 424 10.61 4.73 -18.82
CA GLU A 424 9.93 5.82 -18.14
C GLU A 424 8.60 5.36 -17.51
N ARG A 425 7.86 4.50 -18.20
CA ARG A 425 6.62 3.92 -17.69
C ARG A 425 6.87 2.98 -16.51
N MET A 426 7.93 2.17 -16.57
CA MET A 426 8.34 1.33 -15.44
C MET A 426 8.69 2.16 -14.22
N LYS A 427 9.29 3.34 -14.41
CA LYS A 427 9.59 4.32 -13.36
C LYS A 427 8.37 5.10 -12.85
N GLY A 428 7.19 4.90 -13.45
CA GLY A 428 5.94 5.58 -13.04
C GLY A 428 5.84 7.03 -13.53
N ASP A 429 6.21 7.30 -14.79
CA ASP A 429 6.21 8.63 -15.43
C ASP A 429 4.86 9.35 -15.43
N LYS A 430 3.78 8.58 -15.39
CA LYS A 430 2.40 9.10 -15.36
C LYS A 430 1.94 9.54 -13.97
N PHE A 431 2.66 9.13 -12.95
CA PHE A 431 2.35 9.41 -11.57
C PHE A 431 3.39 10.38 -11.01
N LYS A 432 3.16 11.69 -11.22
CA LYS A 432 4.10 12.75 -10.85
C LYS A 432 3.55 13.53 -9.68
N GLN A 433 4.19 13.35 -8.55
CA GLN A 433 4.03 14.18 -7.37
C GLN A 433 5.38 14.77 -6.97
N GLU A 434 5.37 15.99 -6.49
CA GLU A 434 6.54 16.60 -5.89
C GLU A 434 7.07 15.70 -4.76
N HIS A 435 8.37 15.55 -4.65
CA HIS A 435 9.06 14.69 -3.67
C HIS A 435 8.86 13.17 -3.81
N VAL A 436 8.09 12.68 -4.76
CA VAL A 436 7.98 11.24 -5.06
C VAL A 436 8.87 10.89 -6.24
N LEU A 437 9.91 10.12 -5.96
CA LEU A 437 10.95 9.80 -6.93
C LEU A 437 10.50 8.79 -7.97
N ASP A 438 11.29 8.63 -9.02
CA ASP A 438 11.16 7.55 -9.98
C ASP A 438 11.33 6.20 -9.29
N LEU A 439 10.46 5.23 -9.63
CA LEU A 439 10.58 3.88 -9.09
C LEU A 439 11.81 3.17 -9.64
N PRO A 440 12.57 2.44 -8.82
CA PRO A 440 13.50 1.44 -9.31
C PRO A 440 12.74 0.29 -9.99
N PHE A 441 13.41 -0.56 -10.76
CA PHE A 441 12.84 -1.88 -11.02
C PHE A 441 12.65 -2.57 -9.68
N ASN A 442 11.48 -3.17 -9.49
CA ASN A 442 11.09 -3.70 -8.20
C ASN A 442 10.39 -5.06 -8.35
N TYR A 443 10.70 -5.98 -7.45
CA TYR A 443 10.11 -7.30 -7.43
C TYR A 443 9.96 -7.82 -6.01
N PHE A 444 8.72 -8.04 -5.60
CA PHE A 444 8.39 -8.73 -4.35
C PHE A 444 8.35 -10.23 -4.64
N PHE A 445 9.12 -11.02 -3.90
CA PHE A 445 9.22 -12.45 -4.16
C PHE A 445 7.92 -13.18 -3.81
N PRO A 446 7.47 -14.14 -4.63
CA PRO A 446 6.27 -14.94 -4.31
C PRO A 446 6.39 -15.72 -3.00
N THR A 447 7.60 -16.12 -2.64
CA THR A 447 7.96 -16.79 -1.38
C THR A 447 9.21 -16.15 -0.81
N ARG A 448 9.32 -16.11 0.51
CA ARG A 448 10.48 -15.61 1.21
C ARG A 448 11.74 -16.39 0.83
N LEU A 449 12.83 -15.70 0.59
CA LEU A 449 14.14 -16.30 0.33
C LEU A 449 14.93 -16.42 1.63
N ASN A 450 15.75 -17.46 1.74
CA ASN A 450 16.57 -17.67 2.90
C ASN A 450 17.98 -17.09 2.66
N ASN A 451 18.35 -16.06 3.42
CA ASN A 451 19.65 -15.40 3.39
C ASN A 451 20.11 -15.06 1.95
N PRO A 452 19.32 -14.26 1.19
CA PRO A 452 19.60 -13.95 -0.21
C PRO A 452 20.79 -13.03 -0.38
N ARG A 453 21.60 -13.27 -1.42
CA ARG A 453 22.76 -12.45 -1.79
C ARG A 453 22.87 -12.38 -3.31
N LEU A 454 23.16 -11.22 -3.85
CA LEU A 454 23.43 -11.12 -5.29
C LEU A 454 24.61 -12.00 -5.67
N ALA A 455 24.40 -12.91 -6.62
CA ALA A 455 25.42 -13.90 -7.03
C ALA A 455 26.61 -13.29 -7.78
N ALA A 456 26.46 -12.08 -8.32
CA ALA A 456 27.51 -11.33 -9.01
C ALA A 456 27.31 -9.83 -8.82
N ILE A 457 28.38 -9.07 -8.97
CA ILE A 457 28.28 -7.60 -9.07
C ILE A 457 27.55 -7.28 -10.37
N LEU A 458 26.40 -6.66 -10.25
CA LEU A 458 25.64 -6.14 -11.39
C LEU A 458 26.28 -4.84 -11.88
N THR A 459 26.02 -4.48 -13.14
CA THR A 459 26.36 -3.16 -13.67
C THR A 459 25.43 -2.09 -13.13
N TRP A 460 24.29 -2.49 -12.56
CA TRP A 460 23.28 -1.65 -11.92
C TRP A 460 23.41 -1.75 -10.42
N ASP A 461 23.07 -0.68 -9.74
CA ASP A 461 22.92 -0.66 -8.30
C ASP A 461 21.68 -1.46 -7.90
N ALA A 462 21.85 -2.48 -7.07
CA ALA A 462 20.77 -3.37 -6.69
C ALA A 462 20.89 -3.82 -5.24
N VAL A 463 19.75 -3.93 -4.60
CA VAL A 463 19.60 -4.48 -3.26
C VAL A 463 18.62 -5.66 -3.28
N VAL A 464 18.97 -6.70 -2.54
CA VAL A 464 18.13 -7.88 -2.33
C VAL A 464 18.05 -8.17 -0.84
N ASP A 465 16.86 -8.47 -0.41
CA ASP A 465 16.55 -8.94 0.92
C ASP A 465 15.58 -10.13 0.83
N GLU A 466 15.18 -10.73 1.93
CA GLU A 466 14.39 -11.97 1.99
C GLU A 466 13.08 -11.93 1.20
N ASN A 467 12.45 -10.75 1.12
CA ASN A 467 11.16 -10.56 0.47
C ASN A 467 11.21 -9.81 -0.86
N PHE A 468 12.31 -9.12 -1.18
CA PHE A 468 12.32 -8.22 -2.32
C PHE A 468 13.66 -8.09 -3.06
N LEU A 469 13.56 -7.56 -4.27
CA LEU A 469 14.67 -7.08 -5.10
C LEU A 469 14.33 -5.68 -5.61
N LEU A 470 15.23 -4.72 -5.41
CA LEU A 470 15.19 -3.41 -6.06
C LEU A 470 16.43 -3.25 -6.94
N VAL A 471 16.26 -2.67 -8.13
CA VAL A 471 17.38 -2.37 -9.03
C VAL A 471 17.30 -0.91 -9.46
N TYR A 472 18.23 -0.14 -8.95
CA TYR A 472 18.38 1.27 -9.30
C TYR A 472 19.16 1.42 -10.61
N ASN A 473 18.89 2.48 -11.35
CA ASN A 473 19.58 2.81 -12.60
C ASN A 473 19.57 1.68 -13.63
N ALA A 474 18.56 0.82 -13.64
CA ALA A 474 18.39 -0.20 -14.67
C ALA A 474 18.20 0.44 -16.04
N GLU A 475 19.00 -0.02 -17.01
CA GLU A 475 18.95 0.44 -18.41
C GLU A 475 18.31 -0.66 -19.27
N PHE A 476 17.04 -0.97 -19.03
CA PHE A 476 16.33 -1.97 -19.82
C PHE A 476 15.88 -1.40 -21.17
N GLU A 477 16.03 -2.23 -22.21
CA GLU A 477 15.64 -1.91 -23.58
C GLU A 477 14.47 -2.80 -24.03
N PRO A 478 13.66 -2.36 -25.01
CA PRO A 478 12.62 -3.20 -25.62
C PRO A 478 13.19 -4.50 -26.24
N ASN A 479 12.37 -5.55 -26.31
CA ASN A 479 12.68 -6.85 -26.90
C ASN A 479 13.96 -7.51 -26.36
N SER A 480 14.19 -7.39 -25.06
CA SER A 480 15.39 -7.87 -24.38
C SER A 480 15.05 -8.81 -23.23
N VAL A 481 16.04 -9.60 -22.81
CA VAL A 481 15.94 -10.50 -21.66
C VAL A 481 17.08 -10.21 -20.71
N TYR A 482 16.76 -10.01 -19.45
CA TYR A 482 17.71 -9.78 -18.37
C TYR A 482 17.55 -10.84 -17.29
N GLU A 483 18.66 -11.28 -16.70
CA GLU A 483 18.66 -12.25 -15.60
C GLU A 483 19.41 -11.66 -14.40
N ILE A 484 18.77 -11.73 -13.24
CA ILE A 484 19.38 -11.41 -11.95
C ILE A 484 19.44 -12.70 -11.16
N ARG A 485 20.64 -13.08 -10.73
CA ARG A 485 20.90 -14.31 -9.99
C ARG A 485 21.16 -13.97 -8.54
N ILE A 486 20.46 -14.66 -7.66
CA ILE A 486 20.51 -14.48 -6.23
C ILE A 486 20.91 -15.82 -5.60
N ASP A 487 22.03 -15.86 -4.90
CA ASP A 487 22.41 -17.01 -4.11
C ASP A 487 21.55 -17.06 -2.85
N VAL A 488 21.02 -18.24 -2.53
CA VAL A 488 20.14 -18.47 -1.39
C VAL A 488 20.57 -19.70 -0.62
N ASP A 489 20.37 -19.69 0.67
CA ASP A 489 20.61 -20.87 1.51
C ASP A 489 19.49 -21.92 1.30
N LYS A 490 19.77 -23.18 1.68
CA LYS A 490 18.86 -24.31 1.49
C LYS A 490 17.68 -24.29 2.44
#